data_07d41e599128c790e111be0b2987d7ef
#
_entry.id   07d41e599128c790e111be0b2987d7ef
#
_cell.length_a   1.000
_cell.length_b   1.000
_cell.length_c   1.000
_cell.angle_alpha   90.00
_cell.angle_beta   90.00
_cell.angle_gamma   90.00
#
_symmetry.space_group_name_H-M   'P 1'
#
loop_
_entity.id
_entity.type
_entity.pdbx_description
1 polymer ?
#
loop_
_entity_poly.entity_id
_entity_poly.type
_entity_poly.pdbx_seq_one_letter_code
_entity_poly.pdbx_strand_id
1 'polypeptide(L)'
;LRALFGNHADMGATIPKEGVYQCLILEIILTFILMFVILNVATGAKEKGIVVGIVVGGVIALEAIFAGPISGASMNPARSLGPAIASMNFTGFWIYLLAPPLGALLAVPAWRWIRLAKRDL
;
A
#
# COMPACT_ATOMS: atom_id res chain seq x y z
N LEU A 1 17.46 -6.87 -10.52
CA LEU A 1 18.09 -6.77 -9.18
C LEU A 1 19.15 -7.84 -9.00
N ARG A 2 18.84 -9.13 -9.23
CA ARG A 2 19.79 -10.23 -9.04
C ARG A 2 21.05 -10.10 -9.91
N ALA A 3 20.91 -9.63 -11.14
CA ALA A 3 22.04 -9.38 -12.05
C ALA A 3 22.92 -8.20 -11.62
N LEU A 4 22.36 -7.23 -10.89
CA LEU A 4 23.08 -6.03 -10.45
C LEU A 4 23.68 -6.18 -9.04
N PHE A 5 22.97 -6.86 -8.14
CA PHE A 5 23.30 -6.91 -6.71
C PHE A 5 23.62 -8.33 -6.21
N GLY A 6 23.64 -9.33 -7.11
CA GLY A 6 23.85 -10.71 -6.71
C GLY A 6 22.74 -11.28 -5.83
N ASN A 7 23.05 -12.23 -4.95
CA ASN A 7 22.13 -12.77 -3.96
C ASN A 7 22.06 -11.88 -2.72
N HIS A 8 21.62 -10.64 -2.88
CA HIS A 8 21.38 -9.77 -1.73
C HIS A 8 20.14 -10.25 -0.96
N ALA A 9 20.21 -10.19 0.37
CA ALA A 9 19.15 -10.66 1.25
C ALA A 9 17.77 -10.16 0.81
N ASP A 10 16.84 -11.07 0.68
CA ASP A 10 15.40 -10.87 0.44
C ASP A 10 15.00 -10.08 -0.82
N MET A 11 15.91 -9.60 -1.64
CA MET A 11 15.63 -8.90 -2.92
C MET A 11 14.59 -7.78 -2.82
N GLY A 12 14.42 -7.17 -1.65
CA GLY A 12 13.37 -6.18 -1.37
C GLY A 12 12.01 -6.78 -1.07
N ALA A 13 11.95 -8.06 -0.70
CA ALA A 13 10.71 -8.70 -0.26
C ALA A 13 10.14 -7.99 0.96
N THR A 14 8.83 -7.90 0.99
CA THR A 14 8.10 -7.50 2.19
C THR A 14 7.98 -8.71 3.10
N ILE A 15 8.54 -8.60 4.28
CA ILE A 15 8.52 -9.65 5.30
C ILE A 15 8.06 -9.00 6.59
N PRO A 16 7.07 -9.58 7.29
CA PRO A 16 6.66 -9.10 8.59
C PRO A 16 7.83 -9.15 9.57
N LYS A 17 8.21 -8.01 10.12
CA LYS A 17 9.31 -7.91 11.11
C LYS A 17 8.79 -7.89 12.54
N GLU A 18 7.52 -7.54 12.70
CA GLU A 18 6.80 -7.53 13.94
C GLU A 18 5.70 -8.60 13.96
N GLY A 19 4.81 -8.56 14.95
CA GLY A 19 3.73 -9.54 15.07
C GLY A 19 2.85 -9.62 13.81
N VAL A 20 2.47 -10.82 13.42
CA VAL A 20 1.66 -11.12 12.22
C VAL A 20 0.38 -10.27 12.17
N TYR A 21 -0.33 -10.17 13.30
CA TYR A 21 -1.57 -9.37 13.40
C TYR A 21 -1.31 -7.88 13.31
N GLN A 22 -0.21 -7.40 13.86
CA GLN A 22 0.21 -6.00 13.73
C GLN A 22 0.46 -5.64 12.27
N CYS A 23 1.22 -6.47 11.55
CA CYS A 23 1.48 -6.28 10.14
C CYS A 23 0.21 -6.35 9.29
N LEU A 24 -0.69 -7.30 9.58
CA LEU A 24 -1.98 -7.43 8.89
C LEU A 24 -2.83 -6.15 9.03
N ILE A 25 -3.02 -5.68 10.27
CA ILE A 25 -3.82 -4.49 10.56
C ILE A 25 -3.16 -3.25 9.93
N LEU A 26 -1.84 -3.13 10.07
CA LEU A 26 -1.09 -2.01 9.53
C LEU A 26 -1.24 -1.93 8.00
N GLU A 27 -1.05 -3.03 7.28
CA GLU A 27 -1.20 -3.08 5.81
C GLU A 27 -2.63 -2.76 5.35
N ILE A 28 -3.66 -3.14 6.13
CA ILE A 28 -5.04 -2.72 5.87
C ILE A 28 -5.16 -1.20 5.99
N ILE A 29 -4.63 -0.60 7.05
CA ILE A 29 -4.69 0.84 7.31
C ILE A 29 -3.93 1.61 6.21
N LEU A 30 -2.71 1.21 5.90
CA LEU A 30 -1.89 1.85 4.86
C LEU A 30 -2.63 1.86 3.52
N THR A 31 -3.11 0.70 3.10
CA THR A 31 -3.80 0.61 1.81
C THR A 31 -5.15 1.33 1.82
N PHE A 32 -5.84 1.36 2.95
CA PHE A 32 -7.03 2.19 3.12
C PHE A 32 -6.71 3.67 2.89
N ILE A 33 -5.68 4.21 3.55
CA ILE A 33 -5.27 5.61 3.42
C ILE A 33 -4.88 5.90 1.97
N LEU A 34 -4.01 5.08 1.39
CA LEU A 34 -3.56 5.22 0.01
C LEU A 34 -4.74 5.25 -0.97
N MET A 35 -5.63 4.26 -0.90
CA MET A 35 -6.80 4.20 -1.80
C MET A 35 -7.77 5.36 -1.56
N PHE A 36 -7.98 5.75 -0.30
CA PHE A 36 -8.83 6.89 0.03
C PHE A 36 -8.29 8.19 -0.59
N VAL A 37 -7.00 8.42 -0.51
CA VAL A 37 -6.33 9.57 -1.15
C VAL A 37 -6.46 9.49 -2.67
N ILE A 38 -6.18 8.33 -3.29
CA ILE A 38 -6.33 8.12 -4.74
C ILE A 38 -7.75 8.47 -5.19
N LEU A 39 -8.77 7.96 -4.50
CA LEU A 39 -10.17 8.24 -4.84
C LEU A 39 -10.50 9.73 -4.76
N ASN A 40 -9.94 10.46 -3.79
CA ASN A 40 -10.18 11.89 -3.66
C ASN A 40 -9.50 12.70 -4.78
N VAL A 41 -8.21 12.43 -5.04
CA VAL A 41 -7.46 13.23 -6.02
C VAL A 41 -7.75 12.84 -7.47
N ALA A 42 -8.03 11.56 -7.74
CA ALA A 42 -8.30 11.08 -9.10
C ALA A 42 -9.70 11.43 -9.62
N THR A 43 -10.69 11.65 -8.72
CA THR A 43 -12.08 11.85 -9.11
C THR A 43 -12.55 13.30 -9.00
N GLY A 44 -11.81 14.19 -8.37
CA GLY A 44 -12.27 15.53 -7.99
C GLY A 44 -11.75 16.71 -8.80
N ALA A 45 -10.59 16.64 -9.41
CA ALA A 45 -9.93 17.79 -10.02
C ALA A 45 -9.84 17.72 -11.55
N LYS A 46 -9.94 18.87 -12.22
CA LYS A 46 -9.72 18.99 -13.67
C LYS A 46 -8.24 18.88 -14.05
N GLU A 47 -7.33 19.25 -13.14
CA GLU A 47 -5.86 19.17 -13.31
C GLU A 47 -5.33 17.87 -12.69
N LYS A 48 -5.52 16.76 -13.37
CA LYS A 48 -5.32 15.43 -12.78
C LYS A 48 -3.89 14.86 -12.86
N GLY A 49 -3.05 15.34 -13.75
CA GLY A 49 -1.80 14.64 -14.10
C GLY A 49 -0.73 14.69 -12.99
N ILE A 50 0.06 15.76 -12.97
CA ILE A 50 1.25 15.91 -12.09
C ILE A 50 0.87 15.93 -10.61
N VAL A 51 -0.23 16.62 -10.25
CA VAL A 51 -0.68 16.75 -8.84
C VAL A 51 -1.04 15.39 -8.26
N VAL A 52 -1.76 14.53 -9.01
CA VAL A 52 -2.09 13.18 -8.56
C VAL A 52 -0.84 12.37 -8.28
N GLY A 53 0.15 12.41 -9.17
CA GLY A 53 1.42 11.70 -8.99
C GLY A 53 2.18 12.16 -7.75
N ILE A 54 2.26 13.47 -7.51
CA ILE A 54 2.94 14.03 -6.33
C ILE A 54 2.22 13.60 -5.04
N VAL A 55 0.90 13.73 -4.99
CA VAL A 55 0.12 13.39 -3.79
C VAL A 55 0.20 11.89 -3.48
N VAL A 56 -0.05 11.04 -4.48
CA VAL A 56 0.00 9.58 -4.30
C VAL A 56 1.41 9.11 -3.96
N GLY A 57 2.43 9.61 -4.68
CA GLY A 57 3.82 9.31 -4.37
C GLY A 57 4.24 9.79 -2.99
N GLY A 58 3.77 10.96 -2.56
CA GLY A 58 4.01 11.50 -1.21
C GLY A 58 3.41 10.62 -0.12
N VAL A 59 2.19 10.12 -0.30
CA VAL A 59 1.55 9.19 0.65
C VAL A 59 2.35 7.89 0.74
N ILE A 60 2.70 7.29 -0.40
CA ILE A 60 3.51 6.06 -0.43
C ILE A 60 4.86 6.26 0.27
N ALA A 61 5.55 7.38 0.00
CA ALA A 61 6.83 7.70 0.62
C ALA A 61 6.69 7.85 2.14
N LEU A 62 5.68 8.59 2.61
CA LEU A 62 5.41 8.78 4.03
C LEU A 62 5.13 7.43 4.72
N GLU A 63 4.26 6.63 4.15
CA GLU A 63 3.91 5.31 4.68
C GLU A 63 5.11 4.36 4.70
N ALA A 64 5.95 4.39 3.67
CA ALA A 64 7.17 3.59 3.61
C ALA A 64 8.17 3.98 4.72
N ILE A 65 8.27 5.26 5.07
CA ILE A 65 9.18 5.73 6.11
C ILE A 65 8.81 5.17 7.49
N PHE A 66 7.54 5.26 7.89
CA PHE A 66 7.16 4.82 9.24
C PHE A 66 6.78 3.33 9.31
N ALA A 67 6.16 2.77 8.29
CA ALA A 67 5.67 1.41 8.30
C ALA A 67 6.64 0.38 7.68
N GLY A 68 7.58 0.85 6.87
CA GLY A 68 8.60 -0.02 6.27
C GLY A 68 9.37 -0.86 7.27
N PRO A 69 9.84 -0.31 8.40
CA PRO A 69 10.50 -1.08 9.45
C PRO A 69 9.62 -2.14 10.13
N ILE A 70 8.31 -2.02 10.07
CA ILE A 70 7.32 -2.87 10.76
C ILE A 70 6.82 -3.98 9.84
N SER A 71 6.15 -3.60 8.73
CA SER A 71 5.49 -4.52 7.81
C SER A 71 6.17 -4.63 6.44
N GLY A 72 7.10 -3.76 6.14
CA GLY A 72 7.65 -3.60 4.80
C GLY A 72 6.86 -2.63 3.92
N ALA A 73 5.75 -2.06 4.42
CA ALA A 73 4.88 -1.10 3.76
C ALA A 73 4.58 -1.51 2.29
N SER A 74 3.88 -2.60 2.13
CA SER A 74 3.58 -3.16 0.81
C SER A 74 2.51 -2.37 0.08
N MET A 75 1.34 -2.24 0.69
CA MET A 75 0.14 -1.61 0.11
C MET A 75 -0.30 -2.21 -1.24
N ASN A 76 0.39 -3.27 -1.72
CA ASN A 76 0.18 -3.83 -3.05
C ASN A 76 0.60 -5.30 -3.11
N PRO A 77 -0.31 -6.25 -3.38
CA PRO A 77 0.02 -7.67 -3.51
C PRO A 77 1.08 -7.96 -4.59
N ALA A 78 0.98 -7.29 -5.73
CA ALA A 78 1.91 -7.50 -6.85
C ALA A 78 3.33 -6.99 -6.51
N ARG A 79 3.43 -5.89 -5.77
CA ARG A 79 4.70 -5.35 -5.28
C ARG A 79 5.40 -6.33 -4.34
N SER A 80 4.66 -7.08 -3.56
CA SER A 80 5.20 -8.12 -2.67
C SER A 80 5.51 -9.43 -3.40
N LEU A 81 4.70 -9.79 -4.40
CA LEU A 81 4.84 -11.04 -5.14
C LEU A 81 6.16 -11.12 -5.92
N GLY A 82 6.54 -10.06 -6.62
CA GLY A 82 7.75 -10.05 -7.43
C GLY A 82 9.02 -10.41 -6.65
N PRO A 83 9.35 -9.68 -5.58
CA PRO A 83 10.48 -10.01 -4.72
C PRO A 83 10.36 -11.36 -4.02
N ALA A 84 9.16 -11.77 -3.59
CA ALA A 84 8.94 -13.08 -2.96
C ALA A 84 9.31 -14.24 -3.90
N ILE A 85 8.94 -14.15 -5.18
CA ILE A 85 9.34 -15.11 -6.21
C ILE A 85 10.86 -15.05 -6.46
N ALA A 86 11.41 -13.83 -6.59
CA ALA A 86 12.83 -13.66 -6.89
C ALA A 86 13.75 -14.18 -5.79
N SER A 87 13.37 -14.04 -4.53
CA SER A 87 14.09 -14.52 -3.36
C SER A 87 13.71 -15.92 -2.93
N MET A 88 12.63 -16.49 -3.49
CA MET A 88 11.99 -17.74 -3.04
C MET A 88 11.58 -17.70 -1.57
N ASN A 89 11.31 -16.51 -1.04
CA ASN A 89 10.90 -16.28 0.34
C ASN A 89 9.46 -15.79 0.41
N PHE A 90 8.57 -16.65 0.86
CA PHE A 90 7.13 -16.38 1.00
C PHE A 90 6.70 -16.22 2.47
N THR A 91 7.63 -15.92 3.36
CA THR A 91 7.35 -15.75 4.78
C THR A 91 6.33 -14.62 4.99
N GLY A 92 5.16 -14.96 5.52
CA GLY A 92 4.08 -14.01 5.77
C GLY A 92 3.43 -13.40 4.51
N PHE A 93 3.73 -13.91 3.31
CA PHE A 93 3.22 -13.35 2.04
C PHE A 93 1.69 -13.25 1.99
N TRP A 94 0.99 -14.16 2.62
CA TRP A 94 -0.48 -14.14 2.70
C TRP A 94 -1.06 -12.85 3.28
N ILE A 95 -0.32 -12.16 4.19
CA ILE A 95 -0.70 -10.86 4.74
C ILE A 95 -0.84 -9.85 3.60
N TYR A 96 0.18 -9.79 2.74
CA TYR A 96 0.25 -8.83 1.62
C TYR A 96 -0.70 -9.20 0.47
N LEU A 97 -1.16 -10.45 0.44
CA LEU A 97 -2.18 -10.88 -0.50
C LEU A 97 -3.58 -10.43 -0.06
N LEU A 98 -3.88 -10.46 1.25
CA LEU A 98 -5.21 -10.20 1.80
C LEU A 98 -5.40 -8.77 2.31
N ALA A 99 -4.43 -8.24 3.06
CA ALA A 99 -4.58 -6.95 3.73
C ALA A 99 -4.76 -5.77 2.77
N PRO A 100 -3.95 -5.61 1.71
CA PRO A 100 -4.12 -4.47 0.80
C PRO A 100 -5.47 -4.46 0.07
N PRO A 101 -5.98 -5.58 -0.50
CA PRO A 101 -7.32 -5.58 -1.08
C PRO A 101 -8.41 -5.23 -0.09
N LEU A 102 -8.33 -5.72 1.16
CA LEU A 102 -9.30 -5.37 2.21
C LEU A 102 -9.26 -3.87 2.54
N GLY A 103 -8.07 -3.30 2.71
CA GLY A 103 -7.91 -1.87 2.95
C GLY A 103 -8.50 -1.02 1.82
N ALA A 104 -8.21 -1.38 0.57
CA ALA A 104 -8.74 -0.72 -0.60
C ALA A 104 -10.28 -0.79 -0.67
N LEU A 105 -10.86 -1.96 -0.40
CA LEU A 105 -12.32 -2.14 -0.37
C LEU A 105 -12.99 -1.30 0.70
N LEU A 106 -12.39 -1.17 1.89
CA LEU A 106 -12.92 -0.35 2.98
C LEU A 106 -12.86 1.16 2.66
N ALA A 107 -11.91 1.60 1.86
CA ALA A 107 -11.81 3.01 1.45
C ALA A 107 -12.98 3.48 0.58
N VAL A 108 -13.57 2.59 -0.21
CA VAL A 108 -14.67 2.95 -1.14
C VAL A 108 -15.92 3.47 -0.41
N PRO A 109 -16.51 2.77 0.57
CA PRO A 109 -17.66 3.27 1.29
C PRO A 109 -17.35 4.54 2.10
N ALA A 110 -16.18 4.64 2.71
CA ALA A 110 -15.75 5.84 3.43
C ALA A 110 -15.69 7.07 2.50
N TRP A 111 -15.10 6.90 1.32
CA TRP A 111 -15.05 7.95 0.30
C TRP A 111 -16.44 8.34 -0.22
N ARG A 112 -17.31 7.35 -0.48
CA ARG A 112 -18.70 7.61 -0.92
C ARG A 112 -19.49 8.40 0.11
N TRP A 113 -19.37 8.04 1.38
CA TRP A 113 -20.07 8.72 2.47
C TRP A 113 -19.70 10.20 2.56
N ILE A 114 -18.40 10.53 2.54
CA ILE A 114 -17.94 11.92 2.57
C ILE A 114 -18.42 12.70 1.35
N ARG A 115 -18.46 12.05 0.18
CA ARG A 115 -18.90 12.69 -1.06
C ARG A 115 -20.39 12.97 -1.10
N LEU A 116 -21.20 12.09 -0.53
CA LEU A 116 -22.64 12.30 -0.38
C LEU A 116 -22.91 13.44 0.60
N ALA A 117 -22.27 13.44 1.77
CA ALA A 117 -22.41 14.51 2.76
C ALA A 117 -22.07 15.91 2.21
N LYS A 118 -21.15 16.00 1.24
CA LYS A 118 -20.81 17.27 0.56
C LYS A 118 -21.82 17.72 -0.49
N ARG A 119 -22.72 16.87 -0.93
CA ARG A 119 -23.76 17.23 -1.91
C ARG A 119 -25.01 17.80 -1.24
N ASP A 120 -25.14 17.55 0.06
CA ASP A 120 -26.29 18.00 0.87
C ASP A 120 -25.99 19.32 1.62
N LEU A 121 -24.78 19.89 1.44
CA LEU A 121 -24.36 21.22 1.91
C LEU A 121 -24.30 22.22 0.74
#